data_863b1ab70c1c3503254c8a556c629c2e
#
_entry.id   863b1ab70c1c3503254c8a556c629c2e
#
_cell.length_a   1.000
_cell.length_b   1.000
_cell.length_c   1.000
_cell.angle_alpha   90.00
_cell.angle_beta   90.00
_cell.angle_gamma   90.00
#
_symmetry.space_group_name_H-M   'P 1'
#
loop_
_entity.id
_entity.type
_entity.pdbx_description
1 polymer ?
#
loop_
_entity_poly.entity_id
_entity_poly.type
_entity_poly.pdbx_seq_one_letter_code
_entity_poly.pdbx_strand_id
1 'polypeptide(L)'
;GRYDFWYDLHLHPELLHKSKKYSYQREHRWILPDKHQVEKLLLKYQPLDDSAMQVDMCNKGDSYRFDVEFHFKKSVKIRDRYEIWQRECNDRFAKLKANEEELNRIFIDIYGLQDELTPEVEDKDVTVRRADLGRDIRSLISYAVGCIFGRYSLDKPGLAYAGGDWNPDQYHTFLPDADNVIPITDEEYFPDDLTGLFVAWVKKVFGAESLEDNLAFIAKALGTKGTSPRAVIRNYFLNGFYADHVKIYQKRPIYWLYDSGKQNGFKALIYMHRYNADTSGLVRADYLYKMEQVYESEIARMDDAIAHGASREVAQATKRKEKLVKQLKECKDYDDRLGHIALARIPIDLDDGVKVNYEKVQTGADGKKQAILAKI
;
A
#
# COMPACT_ATOMS: atom_id res chain seq x y z
N GLY A 1 -5.75 10.26 14.92
CA GLY A 1 -6.55 10.43 16.09
C GLY A 1 -5.89 10.02 17.40
N ARG A 2 -5.79 8.72 17.71
CA ARG A 2 -5.31 8.24 19.02
C ARG A 2 -3.81 8.51 19.23
N TYR A 3 -3.02 8.36 18.19
CA TYR A 3 -1.56 8.55 18.26
C TYR A 3 -1.17 10.03 18.31
N ASP A 4 -1.87 10.90 17.60
CA ASP A 4 -1.54 12.31 17.54
C ASP A 4 -1.81 13.02 18.86
N PHE A 5 -2.92 12.66 19.54
CA PHE A 5 -3.23 13.19 20.87
C PHE A 5 -2.15 12.82 21.91
N TRP A 6 -1.68 11.55 21.91
CA TRP A 6 -0.59 11.11 22.78
C TRP A 6 0.73 11.75 22.42
N TYR A 7 1.01 11.91 21.15
CA TYR A 7 2.22 12.52 20.64
C TYR A 7 2.32 13.98 21.08
N ASP A 8 1.25 14.74 20.96
CA ASP A 8 1.19 16.14 21.41
C ASP A 8 1.28 16.27 22.93
N LEU A 9 0.65 15.40 23.70
CA LEU A 9 0.79 15.38 25.17
C LEU A 9 2.19 15.00 25.63
N HIS A 10 2.90 14.16 24.87
CA HIS A 10 4.32 13.83 25.12
C HIS A 10 5.26 14.98 24.76
N LEU A 11 4.91 15.77 23.73
CA LEU A 11 5.67 16.96 23.33
C LEU A 11 5.44 18.16 24.25
N HIS A 12 4.35 18.17 25.03
CA HIS A 12 3.98 19.23 25.94
C HIS A 12 3.84 18.69 27.38
N PRO A 13 4.94 18.17 27.98
CA PRO A 13 4.91 17.61 29.33
C PRO A 13 4.55 18.65 30.41
N GLU A 14 4.66 19.94 30.11
CA GLU A 14 4.23 21.05 30.97
C GLU A 14 2.72 21.08 31.17
N LEU A 15 1.93 20.44 30.31
CA LEU A 15 0.48 20.29 30.42
C LEU A 15 0.07 19.17 31.38
N LEU A 16 1.02 18.33 31.77
CA LEU A 16 0.81 17.19 32.67
C LEU A 16 1.34 17.49 34.06
N HIS A 17 0.48 17.71 35.04
CA HIS A 17 0.91 17.72 36.44
C HIS A 17 1.19 16.27 36.90
N LYS A 18 2.49 15.94 37.06
CA LYS A 18 3.09 14.73 37.66
C LYS A 18 2.12 13.61 38.02
N SER A 19 1.64 12.86 37.06
CA SER A 19 1.00 11.58 37.30
C SER A 19 1.95 10.46 36.89
N LYS A 20 2.19 9.54 37.81
CA LYS A 20 3.25 8.51 37.72
C LYS A 20 2.80 7.19 37.07
N LYS A 21 1.63 7.09 36.48
CA LYS A 21 1.19 5.81 35.88
C LYS A 21 0.41 6.00 34.59
N TYR A 22 1.00 5.55 33.49
CA TYR A 22 0.32 5.33 32.23
C TYR A 22 -0.21 3.89 32.21
N SER A 23 -1.51 3.73 32.09
CA SER A 23 -2.12 2.44 31.81
C SER A 23 -2.55 2.41 30.35
N TYR A 24 -2.07 1.41 29.58
CA TYR A 24 -2.47 1.18 28.19
C TYR A 24 -3.89 0.58 28.05
N GLN A 25 -4.63 0.52 29.12
CA GLN A 25 -6.02 0.02 29.13
C GLN A 25 -7.01 1.18 29.02
N ARG A 26 -8.14 0.92 28.44
CA ARG A 26 -9.29 1.68 27.98
C ARG A 26 -9.66 3.02 28.68
N GLU A 27 -9.14 3.32 29.85
CA GLU A 27 -9.40 4.54 30.62
C GLU A 27 -8.09 5.32 30.81
N HIS A 28 -8.08 6.56 30.37
CA HIS A 28 -6.93 7.46 30.58
C HIS A 28 -7.36 8.61 31.48
N ARG A 29 -6.63 8.80 32.58
CA ARG A 29 -6.87 9.87 33.56
C ARG A 29 -5.75 10.89 33.47
N TRP A 30 -6.10 12.14 33.21
CA TRP A 30 -5.16 13.25 33.22
C TRP A 30 -5.54 14.26 34.30
N ILE A 31 -4.54 14.83 34.95
CA ILE A 31 -4.67 16.00 35.81
C ILE A 31 -4.00 17.14 35.06
N LEU A 32 -4.78 18.10 34.59
CA LEU A 32 -4.29 19.25 33.86
C LEU A 32 -4.46 20.52 34.70
N PRO A 33 -3.50 21.44 34.67
CA PRO A 33 -3.48 22.60 35.57
C PRO A 33 -4.49 23.68 35.19
N ASP A 34 -5.00 23.72 33.94
CA ASP A 34 -5.84 24.78 33.45
C ASP A 34 -6.97 24.28 32.54
N LYS A 35 -8.22 24.61 32.89
CA LYS A 35 -9.41 24.27 32.12
C LYS A 35 -9.35 24.77 30.67
N HIS A 36 -8.83 25.97 30.45
CA HIS A 36 -8.77 26.56 29.12
C HIS A 36 -7.79 25.85 28.18
N GLN A 37 -6.68 25.37 28.71
CA GLN A 37 -5.71 24.54 27.93
C GLN A 37 -6.32 23.21 27.54
N VAL A 38 -7.13 22.60 28.41
CA VAL A 38 -7.86 21.36 28.11
C VAL A 38 -8.90 21.58 27.02
N GLU A 39 -9.72 22.62 27.16
CA GLU A 39 -10.74 22.97 26.15
C GLU A 39 -10.09 23.19 24.78
N LYS A 40 -8.93 23.86 24.73
CA LYS A 40 -8.16 24.07 23.49
C LYS A 40 -7.60 22.79 22.91
N LEU A 41 -7.12 21.85 23.73
CA LEU A 41 -6.69 20.53 23.31
C LEU A 41 -7.86 19.69 22.80
N LEU A 42 -8.99 19.68 23.49
CA LEU A 42 -10.20 18.97 23.11
C LEU A 42 -10.78 19.49 21.79
N LEU A 43 -10.76 20.81 21.56
CA LEU A 43 -11.16 21.42 20.29
C LEU A 43 -10.25 21.02 19.14
N LYS A 44 -8.94 20.89 19.40
CA LYS A 44 -7.96 20.43 18.40
C LYS A 44 -8.16 18.97 17.99
N TYR A 45 -8.58 18.14 18.94
CA TYR A 45 -8.73 16.69 18.77
C TYR A 45 -10.19 16.22 18.76
N GLN A 46 -11.14 17.11 18.48
CA GLN A 46 -12.53 16.70 18.30
C GLN A 46 -12.63 15.53 17.31
N PRO A 47 -13.30 14.45 17.69
CA PRO A 47 -13.51 13.32 16.78
C PRO A 47 -14.24 13.82 15.53
N LEU A 48 -13.74 13.43 14.38
CA LEU A 48 -14.23 13.88 13.06
C LEU A 48 -15.54 13.21 12.65
N ASP A 49 -15.99 12.24 13.40
CA ASP A 49 -17.25 11.53 13.21
C ASP A 49 -17.70 10.87 14.53
N ASP A 50 -18.84 10.14 14.52
CA ASP A 50 -19.50 9.43 15.63
C ASP A 50 -18.64 8.58 16.59
N SER A 51 -17.32 8.76 16.68
CA SER A 51 -16.53 8.25 17.79
C SER A 51 -16.84 9.11 19.01
N ALA A 52 -17.67 8.62 19.92
CA ALA A 52 -18.01 9.33 21.12
C ALA A 52 -16.76 9.48 22.00
N MET A 53 -16.34 10.72 22.21
CA MET A 53 -15.40 11.05 23.27
C MET A 53 -16.25 11.53 24.44
N GLN A 54 -16.34 10.71 25.49
CA GLN A 54 -16.97 11.11 26.74
C GLN A 54 -15.91 11.71 27.64
N VAL A 55 -16.13 12.97 28.04
CA VAL A 55 -15.24 13.70 28.94
C VAL A 55 -15.99 14.00 30.22
N ASP A 56 -15.64 13.29 31.27
CA ASP A 56 -16.14 13.59 32.62
C ASP A 56 -15.12 14.51 33.32
N MET A 57 -15.56 15.70 33.64
CA MET A 57 -14.76 16.72 34.31
C MET A 57 -15.05 16.72 35.80
N CYS A 58 -14.07 16.39 36.62
CA CYS A 58 -14.16 16.44 38.06
C CYS A 58 -13.20 17.50 38.62
N ASN A 59 -13.72 18.47 39.36
CA ASN A 59 -12.91 19.47 40.02
C ASN A 59 -12.40 18.96 41.37
N LYS A 60 -11.08 18.96 41.58
CA LYS A 60 -10.44 18.62 42.85
C LYS A 60 -9.48 19.75 43.27
N GLY A 61 -10.02 20.80 43.87
CA GLY A 61 -9.22 21.98 44.28
C GLY A 61 -8.68 22.78 43.09
N ASP A 62 -7.36 23.05 43.07
CA ASP A 62 -6.75 23.85 42.01
C ASP A 62 -6.40 23.01 40.73
N SER A 63 -6.86 21.77 40.63
CA SER A 63 -6.64 20.90 39.51
C SER A 63 -7.93 20.29 38.97
N TYR A 64 -8.01 20.14 37.64
CA TYR A 64 -9.11 19.45 36.97
C TYR A 64 -8.68 18.04 36.63
N ARG A 65 -9.52 17.06 36.98
CA ARG A 65 -9.38 15.68 36.55
C ARG A 65 -10.32 15.46 35.36
N PHE A 66 -9.77 14.98 34.26
CA PHE A 66 -10.52 14.58 33.10
C PHE A 66 -10.43 13.06 32.97
N ASP A 67 -11.57 12.40 33.06
CA ASP A 67 -11.71 11.02 32.68
C ASP A 67 -12.19 11.03 31.22
N VAL A 68 -11.30 10.71 30.29
CA VAL A 68 -11.60 10.69 28.85
C VAL A 68 -11.73 9.25 28.41
N GLU A 69 -12.96 8.83 28.10
CA GLU A 69 -13.22 7.53 27.52
C GLU A 69 -13.33 7.67 26.01
N PHE A 70 -12.40 7.03 25.29
CA PHE A 70 -12.44 7.01 23.84
C PHE A 70 -13.19 5.76 23.37
N HIS A 71 -14.42 5.94 22.92
CA HIS A 71 -15.14 4.89 22.21
C HIS A 71 -14.72 4.92 20.74
N PHE A 72 -13.73 4.08 20.39
CA PHE A 72 -13.36 3.92 18.98
C PHE A 72 -14.37 2.95 18.35
N LYS A 73 -15.03 3.37 17.27
CA LYS A 73 -15.57 2.41 16.31
C LYS A 73 -14.44 1.47 15.92
N LYS A 74 -14.72 0.16 15.87
CA LYS A 74 -13.77 -0.86 15.39
C LYS A 74 -13.37 -0.67 13.91
N SER A 75 -13.97 0.28 13.23
CA SER A 75 -13.80 0.55 11.81
C SER A 75 -13.40 2.00 11.55
N VAL A 76 -12.46 2.20 10.62
CA VAL A 76 -11.98 3.53 10.19
C VAL A 76 -12.18 3.67 8.69
N LYS A 77 -12.78 4.80 8.27
CA LYS A 77 -12.94 5.09 6.84
C LYS A 77 -11.69 5.78 6.29
N ILE A 78 -11.14 5.22 5.23
CA ILE A 78 -9.98 5.79 4.51
C ILE A 78 -10.32 7.19 3.98
N ARG A 79 -11.59 7.40 3.52
CA ARG A 79 -12.07 8.71 3.07
C ARG A 79 -11.83 9.79 4.12
N ASP A 80 -12.25 9.55 5.35
CA ASP A 80 -12.19 10.55 6.42
C ASP A 80 -10.73 10.89 6.76
N ARG A 81 -9.86 9.88 6.74
CA ARG A 81 -8.41 10.08 6.90
C ARG A 81 -7.78 10.86 5.76
N TYR A 82 -8.22 10.60 4.53
CA TYR A 82 -7.77 11.35 3.37
C TYR A 82 -8.22 12.83 3.42
N GLU A 83 -9.43 13.12 3.86
CA GLU A 83 -9.94 14.47 4.00
C GLU A 83 -9.15 15.30 5.04
N ILE A 84 -8.71 14.67 6.12
CA ILE A 84 -7.79 15.28 7.08
C ILE A 84 -6.45 15.59 6.43
N TRP A 85 -5.86 14.59 5.79
CA TRP A 85 -4.59 14.74 5.08
C TRP A 85 -4.63 15.83 4.01
N GLN A 86 -5.74 15.91 3.27
CA GLN A 86 -5.94 16.94 2.25
C GLN A 86 -5.95 18.35 2.87
N ARG A 87 -6.62 18.53 4.01
CA ARG A 87 -6.61 19.80 4.72
C ARG A 87 -5.22 20.18 5.19
N GLU A 88 -4.52 19.27 5.84
CA GLU A 88 -3.14 19.49 6.29
C GLU A 88 -2.20 19.86 5.13
N CYS A 89 -2.29 19.18 4.00
CA CYS A 89 -1.50 19.50 2.83
C CYS A 89 -1.82 20.88 2.28
N ASN A 90 -3.09 21.26 2.23
CA ASN A 90 -3.50 22.59 1.78
C ASN A 90 -3.01 23.69 2.72
N ASP A 91 -3.11 23.49 4.04
CA ASP A 91 -2.63 24.46 5.04
C ASP A 91 -1.11 24.64 4.96
N ARG A 92 -0.36 23.54 4.83
CA ARG A 92 1.10 23.58 4.64
C ARG A 92 1.49 24.30 3.35
N PHE A 93 0.77 24.01 2.27
CA PHE A 93 0.98 24.65 0.97
C PHE A 93 0.74 26.17 1.06
N ALA A 94 -0.40 26.57 1.60
CA ALA A 94 -0.77 28.00 1.75
C ALA A 94 0.23 28.74 2.64
N LYS A 95 0.66 28.11 3.75
CA LYS A 95 1.64 28.70 4.67
C LYS A 95 3.01 28.87 4.00
N LEU A 96 3.49 27.89 3.24
CA LEU A 96 4.78 27.99 2.56
C LEU A 96 4.73 29.08 1.49
N LYS A 97 3.69 29.09 0.65
CA LYS A 97 3.48 30.12 -0.36
C LYS A 97 3.49 31.53 0.23
N ALA A 98 2.72 31.74 1.30
CA ALA A 98 2.69 33.05 1.98
C ALA A 98 4.05 33.44 2.56
N ASN A 99 4.84 32.50 3.09
CA ASN A 99 6.18 32.78 3.60
C ASN A 99 7.15 33.15 2.46
N GLU A 100 7.07 32.47 1.32
CA GLU A 100 7.90 32.77 0.14
C GLU A 100 7.53 34.12 -0.46
N GLU A 101 6.25 34.47 -0.57
CA GLU A 101 5.77 35.77 -1.04
C GLU A 101 6.20 36.89 -0.10
N GLU A 102 6.17 36.68 1.23
CA GLU A 102 6.65 37.66 2.20
C GLU A 102 8.17 37.87 2.11
N LEU A 103 8.93 36.79 1.96
CA LEU A 103 10.38 36.90 1.72
C LEU A 103 10.69 37.68 0.44
N ASN A 104 9.99 37.38 -0.65
CA ASN A 104 10.14 38.12 -1.90
C ASN A 104 9.85 39.61 -1.70
N ARG A 105 8.76 39.96 -0.99
CA ARG A 105 8.42 41.37 -0.69
C ARG A 105 9.52 42.08 0.06
N ILE A 106 10.06 41.44 1.10
CA ILE A 106 11.16 42.00 1.91
C ILE A 106 12.40 42.24 1.05
N PHE A 107 12.79 41.30 0.19
CA PHE A 107 13.95 41.48 -0.68
C PHE A 107 13.72 42.52 -1.79
N ILE A 108 12.54 42.54 -2.42
CA ILE A 108 12.16 43.57 -3.40
C ILE A 108 12.26 44.96 -2.77
N ASP A 109 11.78 45.12 -1.54
CA ASP A 109 11.85 46.39 -0.82
C ASP A 109 13.30 46.79 -0.47
N ILE A 110 14.11 45.87 0.02
CA ILE A 110 15.52 46.11 0.37
C ILE A 110 16.33 46.56 -0.86
N TYR A 111 16.10 45.95 -2.02
CA TYR A 111 16.82 46.23 -3.22
C TYR A 111 16.19 47.31 -4.11
N GLY A 112 15.00 47.84 -3.75
CA GLY A 112 14.29 48.86 -4.51
C GLY A 112 13.82 48.42 -5.89
N LEU A 113 13.35 47.14 -6.00
CA LEU A 113 12.98 46.50 -7.27
C LEU A 113 11.46 46.42 -7.47
N GLN A 114 10.68 47.26 -6.82
CA GLN A 114 9.21 47.24 -6.84
C GLN A 114 8.64 47.47 -8.27
N ASP A 115 9.35 48.21 -9.13
CA ASP A 115 8.91 48.51 -10.50
C ASP A 115 9.27 47.35 -11.47
N GLU A 116 10.13 46.39 -11.05
CA GLU A 116 10.66 45.34 -11.92
C GLU A 116 10.14 43.94 -11.53
N LEU A 117 9.88 43.70 -10.24
CA LEU A 117 9.53 42.37 -9.70
C LEU A 117 8.25 42.43 -8.88
N THR A 118 7.53 41.31 -8.91
CA THR A 118 6.36 41.07 -8.06
C THR A 118 6.66 39.98 -7.01
N PRO A 119 6.10 40.08 -5.81
CA PRO A 119 6.36 39.08 -4.75
C PRO A 119 5.61 37.77 -4.94
N GLU A 120 4.61 37.72 -5.83
CA GLU A 120 3.73 36.58 -6.02
C GLU A 120 4.49 35.33 -6.47
N VAL A 121 4.15 34.18 -5.87
CA VAL A 121 4.69 32.86 -6.17
C VAL A 121 3.63 32.02 -6.89
N GLU A 122 3.92 31.50 -8.05
CA GLU A 122 2.99 30.61 -8.73
C GLU A 122 2.89 29.26 -8.01
N ASP A 123 1.69 28.66 -8.01
CA ASP A 123 1.44 27.37 -7.32
C ASP A 123 2.39 26.24 -7.78
N LYS A 124 2.85 26.28 -9.05
CA LYS A 124 3.80 25.29 -9.58
C LYS A 124 5.21 25.39 -8.98
N ASP A 125 5.59 26.57 -8.46
CA ASP A 125 6.92 26.87 -7.93
C ASP A 125 7.01 26.57 -6.42
N VAL A 126 5.84 26.40 -5.75
CA VAL A 126 5.79 26.00 -4.34
C VAL A 126 6.27 24.55 -4.20
N THR A 127 7.30 24.32 -3.39
CA THR A 127 7.97 23.01 -3.27
C THR A 127 7.15 21.94 -2.53
N VAL A 128 6.19 22.33 -1.70
CA VAL A 128 5.26 21.43 -1.00
C VAL A 128 4.08 21.10 -1.91
N ARG A 129 3.74 19.83 -2.01
CA ARG A 129 2.66 19.37 -2.89
C ARG A 129 1.32 19.35 -2.15
N ARG A 130 0.26 19.71 -2.85
CA ARG A 130 -1.12 19.44 -2.41
C ARG A 130 -1.40 17.93 -2.42
N ALA A 131 -2.38 17.48 -1.62
CA ALA A 131 -2.85 16.11 -1.68
C ALA A 131 -3.44 15.80 -3.07
N ASP A 132 -3.19 14.58 -3.54
CA ASP A 132 -3.75 14.02 -4.77
C ASP A 132 -4.29 12.63 -4.47
N LEU A 133 -5.60 12.45 -4.60
CA LEU A 133 -6.26 11.22 -4.20
C LEU A 133 -5.70 9.99 -4.91
N GLY A 134 -5.49 10.07 -6.23
CA GLY A 134 -4.99 8.95 -7.01
C GLY A 134 -3.56 8.56 -6.61
N ARG A 135 -2.68 9.54 -6.46
CA ARG A 135 -1.30 9.34 -6.01
C ARG A 135 -1.26 8.79 -4.59
N ASP A 136 -2.01 9.36 -3.67
CA ASP A 136 -1.93 9.03 -2.25
C ASP A 136 -2.54 7.65 -1.97
N ILE A 137 -3.60 7.24 -2.67
CA ILE A 137 -4.14 5.88 -2.62
C ILE A 137 -3.16 4.87 -3.23
N ARG A 138 -2.47 5.18 -4.34
CA ARG A 138 -1.40 4.31 -4.85
C ARG A 138 -0.24 4.16 -3.87
N SER A 139 0.10 5.22 -3.14
CA SER A 139 1.08 5.14 -2.05
C SER A 139 0.60 4.22 -0.92
N LEU A 140 -0.67 4.29 -0.52
CA LEU A 140 -1.26 3.39 0.47
C LEU A 140 -1.17 1.93 0.02
N ILE A 141 -1.52 1.65 -1.25
CA ILE A 141 -1.41 0.30 -1.84
C ILE A 141 0.05 -0.16 -1.82
N SER A 142 1.00 0.68 -2.22
CA SER A 142 2.43 0.36 -2.20
C SER A 142 2.94 0.04 -0.78
N TYR A 143 2.46 0.77 0.24
CA TYR A 143 2.75 0.48 1.64
C TYR A 143 2.17 -0.86 2.09
N ALA A 144 0.92 -1.15 1.73
CA ALA A 144 0.27 -2.44 2.01
C ALA A 144 1.04 -3.61 1.40
N VAL A 145 1.46 -3.49 0.13
CA VAL A 145 2.33 -4.47 -0.53
C VAL A 145 3.65 -4.64 0.21
N GLY A 146 4.21 -3.53 0.72
CA GLY A 146 5.39 -3.59 1.58
C GLY A 146 5.17 -4.37 2.88
N CYS A 147 4.00 -4.23 3.52
CA CYS A 147 3.63 -5.03 4.68
C CYS A 147 3.45 -6.52 4.32
N ILE A 148 2.83 -6.81 3.17
CA ILE A 148 2.62 -8.17 2.67
C ILE A 148 3.95 -8.88 2.44
N PHE A 149 4.97 -8.19 1.93
CA PHE A 149 6.32 -8.74 1.75
C PHE A 149 7.23 -8.66 2.98
N GLY A 150 6.79 -8.01 4.06
CA GLY A 150 7.59 -7.81 5.26
C GLY A 150 8.64 -6.69 5.17
N ARG A 151 8.58 -5.85 4.12
CA ARG A 151 9.39 -4.63 4.08
C ARG A 151 9.02 -3.67 5.19
N TYR A 152 7.73 -3.58 5.49
CA TYR A 152 7.16 -2.83 6.61
C TYR A 152 6.42 -3.75 7.55
N SER A 153 6.27 -3.32 8.80
CA SER A 153 5.44 -3.97 9.80
C SER A 153 4.41 -2.98 10.35
N LEU A 154 3.24 -3.49 10.74
CA LEU A 154 2.24 -2.69 11.48
C LEU A 154 2.62 -2.53 12.96
N ASP A 155 3.62 -3.28 13.43
CA ASP A 155 4.05 -3.35 14.84
C ASP A 155 5.32 -2.54 15.11
N LYS A 156 6.00 -2.07 14.05
CA LYS A 156 7.26 -1.32 14.12
C LYS A 156 7.23 -0.12 13.18
N PRO A 157 7.63 1.07 13.64
CA PRO A 157 7.75 2.24 12.76
C PRO A 157 8.93 2.10 11.79
N GLY A 158 8.77 2.61 10.57
CA GLY A 158 9.80 2.64 9.55
C GLY A 158 10.02 1.30 8.85
N LEU A 159 11.25 1.07 8.40
CA LEU A 159 11.65 -0.10 7.65
C LEU A 159 11.84 -1.30 8.58
N ALA A 160 11.15 -2.42 8.30
CA ALA A 160 11.31 -3.65 9.06
C ALA A 160 12.39 -4.56 8.47
N TYR A 161 12.39 -4.75 7.14
CA TYR A 161 13.37 -5.60 6.46
C TYR A 161 13.76 -5.05 5.09
N ALA A 162 15.08 -5.02 4.83
CA ALA A 162 15.65 -4.68 3.52
C ALA A 162 17.01 -5.38 3.29
N GLY A 163 17.13 -6.63 3.71
CA GLY A 163 18.36 -7.43 3.67
C GLY A 163 18.91 -7.68 5.08
N GLY A 164 19.90 -8.57 5.19
CA GLY A 164 20.42 -9.06 6.45
C GLY A 164 19.56 -10.15 7.09
N ASP A 165 19.62 -10.28 8.40
CA ASP A 165 18.90 -11.33 9.13
C ASP A 165 17.40 -11.04 9.24
N TRP A 166 16.58 -12.01 8.84
CA TRP A 166 15.15 -11.95 9.00
C TRP A 166 14.75 -12.13 10.46
N ASN A 167 14.03 -11.15 11.01
CA ASN A 167 13.51 -11.21 12.38
C ASN A 167 11.97 -11.33 12.38
N PRO A 168 11.40 -12.51 12.65
CA PRO A 168 9.96 -12.73 12.69
C PRO A 168 9.26 -11.99 13.83
N ASP A 169 9.96 -11.67 14.93
CA ASP A 169 9.40 -10.98 16.10
C ASP A 169 8.98 -9.53 15.81
N GLN A 170 9.23 -9.04 14.61
CA GLN A 170 8.76 -7.72 14.18
C GLN A 170 7.33 -7.74 13.61
N TYR A 171 6.71 -8.92 13.44
CA TYR A 171 5.44 -9.08 12.73
C TYR A 171 4.44 -9.87 13.58
N HIS A 172 3.48 -9.19 14.20
CA HIS A 172 2.44 -9.80 15.03
C HIS A 172 1.03 -9.48 14.51
N THR A 173 0.81 -8.21 14.16
CA THR A 173 -0.51 -7.72 13.75
C THR A 173 -0.89 -8.23 12.36
N PHE A 174 0.07 -8.23 11.44
CA PHE A 174 -0.08 -8.74 10.07
C PHE A 174 1.20 -9.48 9.69
N LEU A 175 1.07 -10.79 9.44
CA LEU A 175 2.20 -11.62 9.08
C LEU A 175 2.52 -11.43 7.58
N PRO A 176 3.81 -11.27 7.24
CA PRO A 176 4.22 -11.23 5.84
C PRO A 176 4.02 -12.59 5.18
N ASP A 177 3.93 -12.56 3.85
CA ASP A 177 3.94 -13.76 3.02
C ASP A 177 5.15 -14.65 3.35
N ALA A 178 4.92 -15.98 3.38
CA ALA A 178 5.91 -16.91 3.88
C ALA A 178 7.06 -17.17 2.90
N ASP A 179 6.76 -17.35 1.62
CA ASP A 179 7.71 -17.80 0.60
C ASP A 179 8.18 -16.71 -0.36
N ASN A 180 7.69 -15.48 -0.17
CA ASN A 180 8.09 -14.33 -0.98
C ASN A 180 7.59 -14.37 -2.43
N VAL A 181 6.57 -15.17 -2.75
CA VAL A 181 6.00 -15.26 -4.10
C VAL A 181 4.51 -15.03 -4.06
N ILE A 182 4.05 -13.91 -4.59
CA ILE A 182 2.64 -13.51 -4.54
C ILE A 182 2.07 -13.46 -5.96
N PRO A 183 1.16 -14.39 -6.31
CA PRO A 183 0.54 -14.42 -7.63
C PRO A 183 -0.38 -13.23 -7.86
N ILE A 184 -0.44 -12.77 -9.11
CA ILE A 184 -1.36 -11.73 -9.58
C ILE A 184 -2.16 -12.32 -10.73
N THR A 185 -3.42 -12.61 -10.49
CA THR A 185 -4.29 -13.31 -11.42
C THR A 185 -5.51 -12.50 -11.82
N ASP A 186 -6.14 -12.83 -12.95
CA ASP A 186 -7.35 -12.15 -13.42
C ASP A 186 -8.62 -12.54 -12.64
N GLU A 187 -8.57 -13.68 -11.96
CA GLU A 187 -9.58 -14.15 -11.00
C GLU A 187 -8.86 -14.72 -9.75
N GLU A 188 -9.58 -15.06 -8.71
CA GLU A 188 -9.01 -15.57 -7.46
C GLU A 188 -8.74 -17.08 -7.59
N TYR A 189 -7.57 -17.45 -8.08
CA TYR A 189 -7.14 -18.83 -8.26
C TYR A 189 -6.23 -19.34 -7.15
N PHE A 190 -5.62 -18.44 -6.38
CA PHE A 190 -4.71 -18.76 -5.29
C PHE A 190 -5.19 -18.13 -3.99
N PRO A 191 -5.03 -18.79 -2.85
CA PRO A 191 -5.41 -18.23 -1.54
C PRO A 191 -4.55 -17.03 -1.13
N ASP A 192 -3.34 -16.94 -1.66
CA ASP A 192 -2.33 -15.90 -1.47
C ASP A 192 -2.25 -14.90 -2.64
N ASP A 193 -3.31 -14.82 -3.46
CA ASP A 193 -3.43 -13.80 -4.52
C ASP A 193 -3.30 -12.39 -3.94
N LEU A 194 -2.55 -11.52 -4.63
CA LEU A 194 -2.23 -10.17 -4.16
C LEU A 194 -3.47 -9.34 -3.82
N THR A 195 -4.55 -9.51 -4.58
CA THR A 195 -5.82 -8.79 -4.32
C THR A 195 -6.46 -9.28 -3.03
N GLY A 196 -6.49 -10.59 -2.80
CA GLY A 196 -6.98 -11.20 -1.58
C GLY A 196 -6.20 -10.76 -0.34
N LEU A 197 -4.86 -10.79 -0.42
CA LEU A 197 -3.97 -10.33 0.65
C LEU A 197 -4.14 -8.83 0.93
N PHE A 198 -4.29 -8.01 -0.10
CA PHE A 198 -4.55 -6.58 0.07
C PHE A 198 -5.89 -6.31 0.75
N VAL A 199 -6.96 -7.01 0.36
CA VAL A 199 -8.27 -6.92 1.03
C VAL A 199 -8.18 -7.35 2.48
N ALA A 200 -7.45 -8.42 2.80
CA ALA A 200 -7.20 -8.87 4.15
C ALA A 200 -6.42 -7.81 4.98
N TRP A 201 -5.41 -7.17 4.37
CA TRP A 201 -4.67 -6.08 4.98
C TRP A 201 -5.58 -4.86 5.27
N VAL A 202 -6.41 -4.42 4.30
CA VAL A 202 -7.37 -3.33 4.50
C VAL A 202 -8.34 -3.65 5.64
N LYS A 203 -8.87 -4.88 5.67
CA LYS A 203 -9.75 -5.36 6.75
C LYS A 203 -9.06 -5.32 8.11
N LYS A 204 -7.78 -5.72 8.17
CA LYS A 204 -7.02 -5.76 9.43
C LYS A 204 -6.73 -4.36 9.97
N VAL A 205 -6.34 -3.43 9.08
CA VAL A 205 -5.92 -2.07 9.46
C VAL A 205 -7.11 -1.16 9.77
N PHE A 206 -8.16 -1.20 8.93
CA PHE A 206 -9.27 -0.26 9.01
C PHE A 206 -10.56 -0.86 9.59
N GLY A 207 -10.58 -2.15 9.87
CA GLY A 207 -11.72 -2.85 10.44
C GLY A 207 -12.67 -3.46 9.41
N ALA A 208 -13.36 -4.52 9.83
CA ALA A 208 -14.25 -5.30 8.95
C ALA A 208 -15.52 -4.52 8.56
N GLU A 209 -16.04 -3.67 9.46
CA GLU A 209 -17.31 -2.97 9.27
C GLU A 209 -17.24 -1.91 8.16
N SER A 210 -16.06 -1.28 7.98
CA SER A 210 -15.84 -0.28 6.93
C SER A 210 -15.17 -0.82 5.66
N LEU A 211 -14.97 -2.15 5.58
CA LEU A 211 -14.20 -2.77 4.49
C LEU A 211 -14.75 -2.42 3.11
N GLU A 212 -16.05 -2.61 2.88
CA GLU A 212 -16.65 -2.39 1.56
C GLU A 212 -16.64 -0.91 1.16
N ASP A 213 -16.89 0.00 2.11
CA ASP A 213 -16.77 1.45 1.89
C ASP A 213 -15.34 1.85 1.53
N ASN A 214 -14.35 1.27 2.22
CA ASN A 214 -12.94 1.52 1.95
C ASN A 214 -12.50 0.99 0.60
N LEU A 215 -12.91 -0.22 0.23
CA LEU A 215 -12.62 -0.78 -1.10
C LEU A 215 -13.28 0.03 -2.22
N ALA A 216 -14.51 0.49 -2.02
CA ALA A 216 -15.19 1.36 -2.97
C ALA A 216 -14.46 2.71 -3.14
N PHE A 217 -13.99 3.30 -2.05
CA PHE A 217 -13.22 4.54 -2.10
C PHE A 217 -11.88 4.38 -2.82
N ILE A 218 -11.14 3.30 -2.52
CA ILE A 218 -9.90 2.93 -3.20
C ILE A 218 -10.13 2.74 -4.70
N ALA A 219 -11.14 1.95 -5.06
CA ALA A 219 -11.47 1.67 -6.45
C ALA A 219 -11.81 2.95 -7.24
N LYS A 220 -12.59 3.86 -6.63
CA LYS A 220 -12.89 5.18 -7.21
C LYS A 220 -11.63 6.00 -7.46
N ALA A 221 -10.69 6.00 -6.51
CA ALA A 221 -9.44 6.73 -6.64
C ALA A 221 -8.51 6.16 -7.72
N LEU A 222 -8.51 4.84 -7.91
CA LEU A 222 -7.73 4.17 -8.95
C LEU A 222 -8.26 4.45 -10.37
N GLY A 223 -9.57 4.56 -10.54
CA GLY A 223 -10.21 4.87 -11.83
C GLY A 223 -10.00 3.81 -12.92
N THR A 224 -9.55 2.60 -12.57
CA THR A 224 -9.39 1.49 -13.53
C THR A 224 -10.70 0.78 -13.80
N LYS A 225 -10.76 -0.01 -14.89
CA LYS A 225 -11.97 -0.73 -15.27
C LYS A 225 -12.24 -1.91 -14.33
N GLY A 226 -13.51 -2.16 -14.01
CA GLY A 226 -13.95 -3.30 -13.23
C GLY A 226 -15.45 -3.22 -12.93
N THR A 227 -16.06 -4.37 -12.68
CA THR A 227 -17.50 -4.50 -12.38
C THR A 227 -17.80 -4.36 -10.88
N SER A 228 -16.79 -4.41 -10.05
CA SER A 228 -16.87 -4.25 -8.59
C SER A 228 -15.60 -3.59 -8.06
N PRO A 229 -15.60 -3.05 -6.81
CA PRO A 229 -14.38 -2.50 -6.20
C PRO A 229 -13.20 -3.47 -6.22
N ARG A 230 -13.42 -4.75 -5.90
CA ARG A 230 -12.37 -5.78 -5.95
C ARG A 230 -11.86 -6.01 -7.38
N ALA A 231 -12.75 -6.02 -8.37
CA ALA A 231 -12.34 -6.18 -9.77
C ALA A 231 -11.50 -4.99 -10.27
N VAL A 232 -11.83 -3.77 -9.83
CA VAL A 232 -11.04 -2.56 -10.14
C VAL A 232 -9.63 -2.66 -9.52
N ILE A 233 -9.54 -3.06 -8.25
CA ILE A 233 -8.27 -3.22 -7.53
C ILE A 233 -7.45 -4.34 -8.18
N ARG A 234 -8.06 -5.49 -8.52
CA ARG A 234 -7.41 -6.59 -9.24
C ARG A 234 -6.85 -6.14 -10.57
N ASN A 235 -7.64 -5.39 -11.33
CA ASN A 235 -7.18 -4.86 -12.62
C ASN A 235 -5.98 -3.89 -12.45
N TYR A 236 -5.97 -3.09 -11.38
CA TYR A 236 -4.84 -2.23 -11.08
C TYR A 236 -3.57 -3.05 -10.75
N PHE A 237 -3.67 -4.08 -9.93
CA PHE A 237 -2.52 -4.97 -9.66
C PHE A 237 -2.02 -5.66 -10.93
N LEU A 238 -2.95 -6.14 -11.76
CA LEU A 238 -2.61 -6.89 -12.98
C LEU A 238 -1.92 -6.02 -14.05
N ASN A 239 -2.32 -4.75 -14.19
CA ASN A 239 -1.95 -3.92 -15.33
C ASN A 239 -1.30 -2.57 -15.00
N GLY A 240 -1.38 -2.08 -13.75
CA GLY A 240 -0.95 -0.73 -13.38
C GLY A 240 0.13 -0.68 -12.31
N PHE A 241 0.00 -1.47 -11.26
CA PHE A 241 0.83 -1.40 -10.05
C PHE A 241 2.33 -1.48 -10.36
N TYR A 242 2.74 -2.45 -11.17
CA TYR A 242 4.17 -2.63 -11.46
C TYR A 242 4.76 -1.45 -12.26
N ALA A 243 4.02 -0.90 -13.20
CA ALA A 243 4.46 0.28 -13.95
C ALA A 243 4.63 1.51 -13.04
N ASP A 244 3.69 1.72 -12.11
CA ASP A 244 3.79 2.79 -11.10
C ASP A 244 5.00 2.55 -10.19
N HIS A 245 5.23 1.31 -9.75
CA HIS A 245 6.38 0.93 -8.94
C HIS A 245 7.71 1.21 -9.65
N VAL A 246 7.87 0.78 -10.90
CA VAL A 246 9.06 1.03 -11.73
C VAL A 246 9.31 2.53 -11.90
N LYS A 247 8.24 3.33 -12.11
CA LYS A 247 8.33 4.78 -12.25
C LYS A 247 8.80 5.45 -10.95
N ILE A 248 8.20 5.09 -9.81
CA ILE A 248 8.53 5.65 -8.49
C ILE A 248 9.99 5.32 -8.12
N TYR A 249 10.43 4.12 -8.39
CA TYR A 249 11.79 3.66 -8.13
C TYR A 249 12.79 3.98 -9.26
N GLN A 250 12.42 4.86 -10.20
CA GLN A 250 13.30 5.35 -11.28
C GLN A 250 14.01 4.20 -12.03
N LYS A 251 13.23 3.19 -12.43
CA LYS A 251 13.71 1.97 -13.10
C LYS A 251 14.69 1.13 -12.26
N ARG A 252 14.55 1.17 -10.95
CA ARG A 252 15.27 0.32 -9.99
C ARG A 252 14.27 -0.34 -9.03
N PRO A 253 13.32 -1.15 -9.56
CA PRO A 253 12.24 -1.71 -8.74
C PRO A 253 12.80 -2.68 -7.71
N ILE A 254 12.29 -2.58 -6.48
CA ILE A 254 12.62 -3.51 -5.39
C ILE A 254 11.68 -4.72 -5.37
N TYR A 255 10.49 -4.60 -5.97
CA TYR A 255 9.65 -5.75 -6.29
C TYR A 255 9.89 -6.14 -7.74
N TRP A 256 10.08 -7.41 -8.00
CA TRP A 256 10.26 -7.94 -9.34
C TRP A 256 9.04 -8.73 -9.75
N LEU A 257 8.61 -8.55 -10.99
CA LEU A 257 7.43 -9.19 -11.52
C LEU A 257 7.85 -10.28 -12.52
N TYR A 258 7.64 -11.55 -12.17
CA TYR A 258 7.59 -12.64 -13.12
C TYR A 258 6.38 -12.43 -14.03
N ASP A 259 6.58 -12.44 -15.35
CA ASP A 259 5.54 -12.07 -16.32
C ASP A 259 5.64 -12.92 -17.57
N SER A 260 4.62 -13.76 -17.79
CA SER A 260 4.55 -14.63 -18.96
C SER A 260 4.36 -13.87 -20.27
N GLY A 261 3.65 -12.75 -20.26
CA GLY A 261 3.45 -11.91 -21.43
C GLY A 261 2.11 -11.20 -21.52
N LYS A 262 1.67 -10.93 -22.75
CA LYS A 262 0.54 -10.04 -23.07
C LYS A 262 -0.84 -10.61 -22.74
N GLN A 263 -0.98 -11.92 -22.62
CA GLN A 263 -2.25 -12.55 -22.27
C GLN A 263 -2.52 -12.53 -20.77
N ASN A 264 -1.52 -12.10 -19.96
CA ASN A 264 -1.55 -12.20 -18.50
C ASN A 264 -1.81 -13.66 -18.06
N GLY A 265 -1.16 -14.63 -18.71
CA GLY A 265 -1.29 -16.03 -18.37
C GLY A 265 -0.74 -16.34 -16.98
N PHE A 266 0.44 -15.79 -16.66
CA PHE A 266 1.04 -15.93 -15.35
C PHE A 266 1.75 -14.63 -14.95
N LYS A 267 1.48 -14.18 -13.72
CA LYS A 267 2.24 -13.13 -13.06
C LYS A 267 2.42 -13.44 -11.59
N ALA A 268 3.63 -13.21 -11.08
CA ALA A 268 3.94 -13.30 -9.67
C ALA A 268 4.91 -12.20 -9.27
N LEU A 269 4.64 -11.54 -8.16
CA LEU A 269 5.48 -10.49 -7.59
C LEU A 269 6.37 -11.09 -6.51
N ILE A 270 7.63 -10.67 -6.47
CA ILE A 270 8.57 -11.03 -5.40
C ILE A 270 9.23 -9.76 -4.84
N TYR A 271 9.71 -9.83 -3.60
CA TYR A 271 10.55 -8.82 -2.99
C TYR A 271 12.03 -9.21 -3.13
N MET A 272 12.82 -8.44 -3.89
CA MET A 272 14.20 -8.80 -4.23
C MET A 272 15.11 -9.02 -3.02
N HIS A 273 14.88 -8.32 -1.91
CA HIS A 273 15.68 -8.49 -0.68
C HIS A 273 15.43 -9.83 0.03
N ARG A 274 14.37 -10.55 -0.34
CA ARG A 274 14.08 -11.92 0.11
C ARG A 274 14.36 -12.97 -0.97
N TYR A 275 14.88 -12.55 -2.13
CA TYR A 275 15.23 -13.46 -3.21
C TYR A 275 16.40 -14.38 -2.79
N ASN A 276 16.33 -15.63 -3.19
CA ASN A 276 17.40 -16.60 -3.08
C ASN A 276 17.51 -17.42 -4.37
N ALA A 277 18.54 -18.27 -4.47
CA ALA A 277 18.81 -19.05 -5.67
C ALA A 277 17.67 -20.02 -6.06
N ASP A 278 16.80 -20.39 -5.14
CA ASP A 278 15.69 -21.32 -5.38
C ASP A 278 14.38 -20.59 -5.75
N THR A 279 14.32 -19.27 -5.65
CA THR A 279 13.10 -18.47 -5.89
C THR A 279 12.48 -18.74 -7.26
N SER A 280 13.28 -18.77 -8.34
CA SER A 280 12.75 -19.07 -9.69
C SER A 280 12.23 -20.51 -9.82
N GLY A 281 12.85 -21.44 -9.09
CA GLY A 281 12.38 -22.82 -9.01
C GLY A 281 11.04 -22.95 -8.29
N LEU A 282 10.89 -22.25 -7.19
CA LEU A 282 9.64 -22.17 -6.41
C LEU A 282 8.52 -21.53 -7.21
N VAL A 283 8.78 -20.40 -7.87
CA VAL A 283 7.82 -19.73 -8.78
C VAL A 283 7.31 -20.71 -9.85
N ARG A 284 8.21 -21.51 -10.44
CA ARG A 284 7.86 -22.50 -11.44
C ARG A 284 7.02 -23.64 -10.87
N ALA A 285 7.52 -24.30 -9.82
CA ALA A 285 6.94 -25.54 -9.31
C ALA A 285 5.62 -25.32 -8.55
N ASP A 286 5.58 -24.29 -7.70
CA ASP A 286 4.45 -24.09 -6.78
C ASP A 286 3.38 -23.12 -7.31
N TYR A 287 3.70 -22.32 -8.32
CA TYR A 287 2.79 -21.33 -8.87
C TYR A 287 2.50 -21.51 -10.36
N LEU A 288 3.50 -21.54 -11.23
CA LEU A 288 3.27 -21.66 -12.66
C LEU A 288 2.58 -22.98 -13.03
N TYR A 289 3.06 -24.10 -12.53
CA TYR A 289 2.44 -25.42 -12.78
C TYR A 289 1.02 -25.51 -12.23
N LYS A 290 0.78 -24.96 -11.04
CA LYS A 290 -0.60 -24.89 -10.50
C LYS A 290 -1.50 -24.05 -11.38
N MET A 291 -0.98 -22.92 -11.91
CA MET A 291 -1.75 -22.06 -12.80
C MET A 291 -2.11 -22.76 -14.11
N GLU A 292 -1.20 -23.54 -14.68
CA GLU A 292 -1.48 -24.38 -15.86
C GLU A 292 -2.60 -25.38 -15.57
N GLN A 293 -2.55 -26.08 -14.44
CA GLN A 293 -3.60 -27.02 -14.03
C GLN A 293 -4.94 -26.34 -13.82
N VAL A 294 -4.94 -25.14 -13.22
CA VAL A 294 -6.14 -24.31 -13.08
C VAL A 294 -6.73 -23.98 -14.44
N TYR A 295 -5.93 -23.55 -15.40
CA TYR A 295 -6.41 -23.24 -16.75
C TYR A 295 -6.96 -24.48 -17.46
N GLU A 296 -6.31 -25.63 -17.35
CA GLU A 296 -6.78 -26.89 -17.92
C GLU A 296 -8.15 -27.29 -17.34
N SER A 297 -8.30 -27.16 -16.01
CA SER A 297 -9.57 -27.44 -15.32
C SER A 297 -10.68 -26.45 -15.72
N GLU A 298 -10.35 -25.15 -15.82
CA GLU A 298 -11.32 -24.13 -16.23
C GLU A 298 -11.73 -24.29 -17.71
N ILE A 299 -10.81 -24.67 -18.59
CA ILE A 299 -11.13 -24.97 -19.99
C ILE A 299 -12.10 -26.14 -20.06
N ALA A 300 -11.87 -27.24 -19.32
CA ALA A 300 -12.79 -28.38 -19.26
C ALA A 300 -14.18 -27.98 -18.73
N ARG A 301 -14.23 -27.12 -17.70
CA ARG A 301 -15.49 -26.56 -17.17
C ARG A 301 -16.21 -25.72 -18.22
N MET A 302 -15.50 -24.92 -19.02
CA MET A 302 -16.12 -24.16 -20.11
C MET A 302 -16.64 -25.08 -21.22
N ASP A 303 -15.96 -26.19 -21.52
CA ASP A 303 -16.46 -27.19 -22.49
C ASP A 303 -17.78 -27.82 -22.04
N ASP A 304 -17.88 -28.15 -20.75
CA ASP A 304 -19.15 -28.66 -20.20
C ASP A 304 -20.27 -27.61 -20.27
N ALA A 305 -19.99 -26.37 -19.91
CA ALA A 305 -20.92 -25.26 -20.03
C ALA A 305 -21.37 -24.98 -21.50
N ILE A 306 -20.48 -25.16 -22.45
CA ILE A 306 -20.79 -25.03 -23.88
C ILE A 306 -21.68 -26.19 -24.35
N ALA A 307 -21.46 -27.40 -23.85
CA ALA A 307 -22.24 -28.59 -24.25
C ALA A 307 -23.65 -28.59 -23.66
N HIS A 308 -23.86 -28.06 -22.47
CA HIS A 308 -25.12 -28.20 -21.72
C HIS A 308 -25.80 -26.87 -21.36
N GLY A 309 -25.18 -25.71 -21.61
CA GLY A 309 -25.67 -24.39 -21.21
C GLY A 309 -26.75 -23.80 -22.12
N ALA A 310 -27.45 -22.77 -21.64
CA ALA A 310 -28.34 -21.95 -22.44
C ALA A 310 -27.55 -21.05 -23.41
N SER A 311 -28.15 -20.58 -24.49
CA SER A 311 -27.46 -19.85 -25.58
C SER A 311 -26.62 -18.66 -25.09
N ARG A 312 -27.06 -17.92 -24.06
CA ARG A 312 -26.29 -16.82 -23.49
C ARG A 312 -25.05 -17.30 -22.71
N GLU A 313 -25.20 -18.39 -21.95
CA GLU A 313 -24.16 -19.03 -21.19
C GLU A 313 -23.11 -19.64 -22.11
N VAL A 314 -23.52 -20.30 -23.18
CA VAL A 314 -22.66 -20.85 -24.23
C VAL A 314 -21.77 -19.75 -24.84
N ALA A 315 -22.36 -18.59 -25.20
CA ALA A 315 -21.57 -17.50 -25.77
C ALA A 315 -20.52 -16.93 -24.80
N GLN A 316 -20.86 -16.83 -23.51
CA GLN A 316 -19.95 -16.38 -22.48
C GLN A 316 -18.83 -17.41 -22.21
N ALA A 317 -19.21 -18.69 -22.09
CA ALA A 317 -18.26 -19.80 -21.89
C ALA A 317 -17.29 -19.92 -23.06
N THR A 318 -17.76 -19.81 -24.31
CA THR A 318 -16.91 -19.83 -25.51
C THR A 318 -15.86 -18.73 -25.47
N LYS A 319 -16.27 -17.49 -25.20
CA LYS A 319 -15.35 -16.35 -25.10
C LYS A 319 -14.34 -16.53 -23.96
N ARG A 320 -14.80 -17.05 -22.80
CA ARG A 320 -13.92 -17.33 -21.67
C ARG A 320 -12.90 -18.42 -22.01
N LYS A 321 -13.34 -19.52 -22.63
CA LYS A 321 -12.48 -20.61 -23.08
C LYS A 321 -11.39 -20.13 -24.04
N GLU A 322 -11.73 -19.31 -25.03
CA GLU A 322 -10.75 -18.77 -25.97
C GLU A 322 -9.65 -17.97 -25.26
N LYS A 323 -10.01 -17.21 -24.22
CA LYS A 323 -9.04 -16.49 -23.40
C LYS A 323 -8.16 -17.45 -22.62
N LEU A 324 -8.75 -18.42 -21.93
CA LEU A 324 -8.03 -19.40 -21.11
C LEU A 324 -7.04 -20.24 -21.95
N VAL A 325 -7.42 -20.65 -23.17
CA VAL A 325 -6.52 -21.37 -24.08
C VAL A 325 -5.30 -20.53 -24.46
N LYS A 326 -5.49 -19.21 -24.70
CA LYS A 326 -4.37 -18.30 -24.98
C LYS A 326 -3.46 -18.12 -23.77
N GLN A 327 -4.04 -18.01 -22.57
CA GLN A 327 -3.32 -17.89 -21.32
C GLN A 327 -2.53 -19.15 -21.01
N LEU A 328 -3.12 -20.32 -21.15
CA LEU A 328 -2.44 -21.62 -20.97
C LEU A 328 -1.27 -21.79 -21.93
N LYS A 329 -1.48 -21.44 -23.21
CA LYS A 329 -0.39 -21.50 -24.19
C LYS A 329 0.77 -20.59 -23.78
N GLU A 330 0.46 -19.34 -23.36
CA GLU A 330 1.48 -18.40 -22.91
C GLU A 330 2.21 -18.92 -21.67
N CYS A 331 1.53 -19.60 -20.72
CA CYS A 331 2.17 -20.24 -19.57
C CYS A 331 3.15 -21.32 -20.00
N LYS A 332 2.75 -22.22 -20.91
CA LYS A 332 3.63 -23.31 -21.41
C LYS A 332 4.85 -22.76 -22.15
N ASP A 333 4.68 -21.75 -23.00
CA ASP A 333 5.80 -21.07 -23.66
C ASP A 333 6.72 -20.33 -22.65
N TYR A 334 6.16 -19.91 -21.51
CA TYR A 334 6.90 -19.26 -20.43
C TYR A 334 7.64 -20.28 -19.55
N ASP A 335 7.04 -21.44 -19.30
CA ASP A 335 7.65 -22.52 -18.52
C ASP A 335 8.99 -22.98 -19.10
N ASP A 336 9.08 -23.08 -20.42
CA ASP A 336 10.36 -23.42 -21.09
C ASP A 336 11.47 -22.42 -20.73
N ARG A 337 11.14 -21.12 -20.75
CA ARG A 337 12.11 -20.05 -20.41
C ARG A 337 12.47 -20.04 -18.92
N LEU A 338 11.46 -20.16 -18.06
CA LEU A 338 11.64 -20.16 -16.61
C LEU A 338 12.40 -21.41 -16.15
N GLY A 339 12.17 -22.57 -16.80
CA GLY A 339 12.86 -23.82 -16.52
C GLY A 339 14.37 -23.70 -16.66
N HIS A 340 14.87 -23.04 -17.69
CA HIS A 340 16.31 -22.79 -17.86
C HIS A 340 16.91 -21.98 -16.72
N ILE A 341 16.21 -20.97 -16.25
CA ILE A 341 16.66 -20.11 -15.14
C ILE A 341 16.55 -20.84 -13.80
N ALA A 342 15.45 -21.56 -13.56
CA ALA A 342 15.24 -22.33 -12.34
C ALA A 342 16.37 -23.36 -12.10
N LEU A 343 16.78 -24.06 -13.15
CA LEU A 343 17.88 -25.03 -13.10
C LEU A 343 19.24 -24.38 -12.83
N ALA A 344 19.45 -23.16 -13.28
CA ALA A 344 20.69 -22.41 -13.07
C ALA A 344 20.90 -21.93 -11.62
N ARG A 345 19.86 -21.86 -10.79
CA ARG A 345 19.89 -21.47 -9.38
C ARG A 345 20.75 -20.22 -9.14
N ILE A 346 20.43 -19.12 -9.80
CA ILE A 346 21.26 -17.93 -9.88
C ILE A 346 21.17 -17.16 -8.56
N PRO A 347 22.26 -16.97 -7.79
CA PRO A 347 22.27 -16.15 -6.60
C PRO A 347 22.39 -14.67 -6.97
N ILE A 348 21.90 -13.78 -6.10
CA ILE A 348 22.13 -12.34 -6.19
C ILE A 348 23.03 -11.87 -5.05
N ASP A 349 23.67 -10.70 -5.27
CA ASP A 349 24.34 -9.93 -4.23
C ASP A 349 23.66 -8.56 -4.18
N LEU A 350 23.12 -8.18 -3.03
CA LEU A 350 22.40 -6.91 -2.87
C LEU A 350 23.31 -5.70 -3.09
N ASP A 351 24.62 -5.84 -2.87
CA ASP A 351 25.62 -4.78 -3.08
C ASP A 351 25.86 -4.48 -4.57
N ASP A 352 25.61 -5.44 -5.48
CA ASP A 352 25.68 -5.23 -6.93
C ASP A 352 24.62 -4.22 -7.44
N GLY A 353 23.59 -3.97 -6.62
CA GLY A 353 22.48 -3.08 -6.94
C GLY A 353 21.40 -3.70 -7.83
N VAL A 354 20.25 -3.00 -7.88
CA VAL A 354 19.02 -3.54 -8.48
C VAL A 354 19.17 -3.91 -9.95
N LYS A 355 19.77 -3.04 -10.77
CA LYS A 355 19.84 -3.28 -12.24
C LYS A 355 20.73 -4.45 -12.60
N VAL A 356 21.88 -4.60 -11.93
CA VAL A 356 22.81 -5.70 -12.19
C VAL A 356 22.14 -7.01 -11.81
N ASN A 357 21.55 -7.11 -10.64
CA ASN A 357 20.85 -8.30 -10.19
C ASN A 357 19.63 -8.63 -11.08
N TYR A 358 18.89 -7.60 -11.55
CA TYR A 358 17.75 -7.77 -12.45
C TYR A 358 18.12 -8.46 -13.78
N GLU A 359 19.27 -8.09 -14.34
CA GLU A 359 19.80 -8.71 -15.55
C GLU A 359 20.37 -10.10 -15.25
N LYS A 360 21.10 -10.24 -14.14
CA LYS A 360 21.74 -11.47 -13.70
C LYS A 360 20.75 -12.61 -13.53
N VAL A 361 19.63 -12.39 -12.82
CA VAL A 361 18.62 -13.43 -12.58
C VAL A 361 17.87 -13.89 -13.82
N GLN A 362 18.01 -13.20 -14.94
CA GLN A 362 17.43 -13.54 -16.24
C GLN A 362 18.44 -14.14 -17.22
N THR A 363 19.69 -14.33 -16.80
CA THR A 363 20.75 -14.84 -17.67
C THR A 363 21.10 -16.26 -17.27
N GLY A 364 20.81 -17.21 -18.13
CA GLY A 364 21.06 -18.64 -17.87
C GLY A 364 22.57 -18.98 -17.77
N ALA A 365 22.87 -20.20 -17.32
CA ALA A 365 24.25 -20.68 -17.21
C ALA A 365 25.01 -20.68 -18.55
N ASP A 366 24.28 -20.72 -19.66
CA ASP A 366 24.81 -20.63 -21.03
C ASP A 366 25.07 -19.16 -21.48
N GLY A 367 24.87 -18.19 -20.60
CA GLY A 367 25.00 -16.76 -20.89
C GLY A 367 23.84 -16.18 -21.71
N LYS A 368 22.80 -16.95 -22.01
CA LYS A 368 21.65 -16.45 -22.75
C LYS A 368 20.63 -15.82 -21.81
N LYS A 369 20.16 -14.66 -22.22
CA LYS A 369 19.09 -13.96 -21.49
C LYS A 369 17.73 -14.58 -21.80
N GLN A 370 17.00 -14.93 -20.75
CA GLN A 370 15.62 -15.40 -20.79
C GLN A 370 14.70 -14.28 -20.28
N ALA A 371 13.74 -13.88 -21.08
CA ALA A 371 12.79 -12.85 -20.66
C ALA A 371 11.74 -13.44 -19.70
N ILE A 372 12.08 -13.54 -18.42
CA ILE A 372 11.21 -14.07 -17.37
C ILE A 372 10.59 -12.99 -16.48
N LEU A 373 11.23 -11.82 -16.40
CA LEU A 373 10.73 -10.67 -15.64
C LEU A 373 10.15 -9.60 -16.57
N ALA A 374 9.18 -8.84 -16.05
CA ALA A 374 8.60 -7.70 -16.75
C ALA A 374 9.67 -6.64 -17.08
N LYS A 375 9.47 -5.85 -18.12
CA LYS A 375 10.43 -4.79 -18.49
C LYS A 375 10.47 -3.64 -17.49
N ILE A 376 11.66 -3.07 -17.24
CA ILE A 376 11.89 -1.91 -16.35
C ILE A 376 12.30 -0.65 -17.12
#